data_d6db9ad9d8289cbea06dcf827507f0a4
#
_entry.id   d6db9ad9d8289cbea06dcf827507f0a4
#
_cell.length_a   1.000
_cell.length_b   1.000
_cell.length_c   1.000
_cell.angle_alpha   90.00
_cell.angle_beta   90.00
_cell.angle_gamma   90.00
#
_symmetry.space_group_name_H-M   'P 1'
#
loop_
_entity.id
_entity.type
_entity.pdbx_description
1 polymer ?
#
loop_
_entity_poly.entity_id
_entity_poly.type
_entity_poly.pdbx_seq_one_letter_code
_entity_poly.pdbx_strand_id
1 'polypeptide(L)'
;PAASQAHSPGDPAIEWRIRSLIRWNALAMVMRANQTSSELGGHIASFASAATLYDVGFNHFWRGAQAEQGADLVFFQGHSAPGIYARAFLEGRLTERQLEGFRQEVKGKGLSSYPHPWLMPDFWQFPTVSMGLGPIQAVYQARFMRYLQNREFIPHSDRKVWAFVGDGEMDEPESTGALGIAGRERLDNLVFVINCNLQRL
;
A
#
# COMPACT_ATOMS: atom_id res chain seq x y z
N PRO A 1 -25.93 13.13 -4.44
CA PRO A 1 -25.84 13.42 -5.88
C PRO A 1 -24.42 13.87 -6.23
N ALA A 2 -23.91 13.49 -7.43
CA ALA A 2 -22.54 13.85 -7.85
C ALA A 2 -22.26 15.37 -7.79
N ALA A 3 -23.29 16.19 -8.01
CA ALA A 3 -23.21 17.65 -7.94
C ALA A 3 -22.95 18.22 -6.52
N SER A 4 -23.10 17.40 -5.47
CA SER A 4 -22.87 17.82 -4.07
C SER A 4 -21.53 17.31 -3.50
N GLN A 5 -20.73 16.60 -4.31
CA GLN A 5 -19.43 16.13 -3.87
C GLN A 5 -18.41 17.28 -3.89
N ALA A 6 -17.54 17.31 -2.89
CA ALA A 6 -16.46 18.26 -2.87
C ALA A 6 -15.55 18.03 -4.10
N HIS A 7 -15.12 19.12 -4.72
CA HIS A 7 -14.19 19.06 -5.84
C HIS A 7 -12.81 18.61 -5.33
N SER A 8 -12.26 17.54 -5.89
CA SER A 8 -10.90 17.11 -5.56
C SER A 8 -9.89 18.14 -6.03
N PRO A 9 -8.88 18.50 -5.20
CA PRO A 9 -7.76 19.28 -5.68
C PRO A 9 -6.96 18.47 -6.70
N GLY A 10 -6.36 19.17 -7.68
CA GLY A 10 -5.54 18.55 -8.72
C GLY A 10 -6.12 18.71 -10.12
N ASP A 11 -5.37 18.23 -11.12
CA ASP A 11 -5.76 18.25 -12.52
C ASP A 11 -6.12 16.82 -12.96
N PRO A 12 -7.40 16.53 -13.24
CA PRO A 12 -7.83 15.19 -13.63
C PRO A 12 -7.14 14.66 -14.90
N ALA A 13 -6.73 15.52 -15.84
CA ALA A 13 -6.04 15.11 -17.06
C ALA A 13 -4.60 14.66 -16.76
N ILE A 14 -3.90 15.39 -15.90
CA ILE A 14 -2.56 15.02 -15.42
C ILE A 14 -2.62 13.73 -14.62
N GLU A 15 -3.56 13.63 -13.69
CA GLU A 15 -3.73 12.42 -12.87
C GLU A 15 -4.06 11.19 -13.72
N TRP A 16 -4.89 11.36 -14.75
CA TRP A 16 -5.19 10.28 -15.69
C TRP A 16 -3.94 9.79 -16.43
N ARG A 17 -3.07 10.70 -16.86
CA ARG A 17 -1.80 10.36 -17.50
C ARG A 17 -0.86 9.63 -16.54
N ILE A 18 -0.69 10.14 -15.33
CA ILE A 18 0.15 9.51 -14.29
C ILE A 18 -0.36 8.09 -14.01
N ARG A 19 -1.65 7.92 -13.78
CA ARG A 19 -2.30 6.64 -13.55
C ARG A 19 -2.05 5.65 -14.71
N SER A 20 -2.15 6.12 -15.95
CA SER A 20 -1.91 5.31 -17.13
C SER A 20 -0.44 4.85 -17.21
N LEU A 21 0.51 5.74 -16.91
CA LEU A 21 1.93 5.42 -16.88
C LEU A 21 2.27 4.43 -15.75
N ILE A 22 1.68 4.58 -14.57
CA ILE A 22 1.87 3.65 -13.45
C ILE A 22 1.40 2.24 -13.85
N ARG A 23 0.19 2.12 -14.43
CA ARG A 23 -0.35 0.83 -14.88
C ARG A 23 0.51 0.20 -15.97
N TRP A 24 0.96 1.01 -16.92
CA TRP A 24 1.86 0.53 -17.97
C TRP A 24 3.19 0.01 -17.41
N ASN A 25 3.84 0.79 -16.55
CA ASN A 25 5.12 0.42 -15.96
C ASN A 25 5.01 -0.83 -15.07
N ALA A 26 3.93 -0.95 -14.30
CA ALA A 26 3.68 -2.15 -13.49
C ALA A 26 3.53 -3.40 -14.37
N LEU A 27 2.75 -3.30 -15.45
CA LEU A 27 2.58 -4.40 -16.40
C LEU A 27 3.90 -4.73 -17.10
N ALA A 28 4.62 -3.73 -17.61
CA ALA A 28 5.89 -3.92 -18.32
C ALA A 28 6.93 -4.59 -17.42
N MET A 29 7.02 -4.20 -16.15
CA MET A 29 7.91 -4.82 -15.16
C MET A 29 7.61 -6.30 -14.95
N VAL A 30 6.34 -6.66 -14.76
CA VAL A 30 5.90 -8.06 -14.60
C VAL A 30 6.15 -8.87 -15.87
N MET A 31 5.83 -8.31 -17.04
CA MET A 31 6.04 -8.98 -18.33
C MET A 31 7.52 -9.24 -18.61
N ARG A 32 8.41 -8.27 -18.32
CA ARG A 32 9.87 -8.45 -18.45
C ARG A 32 10.38 -9.54 -17.50
N ALA A 33 9.91 -9.57 -16.25
CA ALA A 33 10.26 -10.62 -15.31
C ALA A 33 9.87 -12.01 -15.84
N ASN A 34 8.66 -12.15 -16.36
CA ASN A 34 8.17 -13.40 -16.94
C ASN A 34 8.91 -13.83 -18.22
N GLN A 35 9.42 -12.90 -19.01
CA GLN A 35 10.29 -13.21 -20.15
C GLN A 35 11.63 -13.78 -19.70
N THR A 36 12.15 -13.35 -18.58
CA THR A 36 13.40 -13.87 -17.99
C THR A 36 13.21 -15.26 -17.41
N SER A 37 12.11 -15.50 -16.70
CA SER A 37 11.70 -16.80 -16.18
C SER A 37 10.21 -16.79 -15.89
N SER A 38 9.48 -17.75 -16.43
CA SER A 38 8.03 -17.91 -16.19
C SER A 38 7.68 -18.14 -14.72
N GLU A 39 8.65 -18.55 -13.89
CA GLU A 39 8.46 -18.77 -12.46
C GLU A 39 8.53 -17.49 -11.64
N LEU A 40 9.08 -16.40 -12.18
CA LEU A 40 9.15 -15.13 -11.45
C LEU A 40 7.76 -14.56 -11.20
N GLY A 41 6.87 -14.63 -12.18
CA GLY A 41 5.48 -14.24 -12.01
C GLY A 41 5.29 -12.77 -11.65
N GLY A 42 4.22 -12.50 -10.96
CA GLY A 42 3.83 -11.18 -10.45
C GLY A 42 2.30 -11.10 -10.36
N HIS A 43 1.81 -10.49 -9.30
CA HIS A 43 0.36 -10.40 -9.05
C HIS A 43 -0.23 -9.13 -9.67
N ILE A 44 -0.09 -8.98 -10.99
CA ILE A 44 -0.56 -7.77 -11.69
C ILE A 44 -2.07 -7.56 -11.57
N ALA A 45 -2.86 -8.64 -11.51
CA ALA A 45 -4.30 -8.56 -11.37
C ALA A 45 -4.72 -7.94 -10.02
N SER A 46 -4.06 -8.29 -8.93
CA SER A 46 -4.30 -7.69 -7.61
C SER A 46 -4.04 -6.19 -7.62
N PHE A 47 -2.94 -5.76 -8.23
CA PHE A 47 -2.70 -4.33 -8.40
C PHE A 47 -3.73 -3.68 -9.32
N ALA A 48 -4.04 -4.27 -10.47
CA ALA A 48 -4.97 -3.71 -11.46
C ALA A 48 -6.35 -3.42 -10.85
N SER A 49 -6.86 -4.33 -10.00
CA SER A 49 -8.15 -4.16 -9.32
C SER A 49 -8.13 -3.02 -8.28
N ALA A 50 -7.00 -2.82 -7.59
CA ALA A 50 -6.83 -1.81 -6.55
C ALA A 50 -6.20 -0.50 -7.06
N ALA A 51 -5.77 -0.41 -8.32
CA ALA A 51 -4.95 0.68 -8.83
C ALA A 51 -5.59 2.07 -8.61
N THR A 52 -6.90 2.20 -8.83
CA THR A 52 -7.59 3.47 -8.60
C THR A 52 -7.64 3.84 -7.13
N LEU A 53 -7.78 2.86 -6.22
CA LEU A 53 -7.76 3.11 -4.77
C LEU A 53 -6.39 3.67 -4.34
N TYR A 54 -5.31 3.12 -4.86
CA TYR A 54 -3.97 3.64 -4.59
C TYR A 54 -3.75 5.02 -5.20
N ASP A 55 -4.16 5.24 -6.46
CA ASP A 55 -4.03 6.55 -7.11
C ASP A 55 -4.72 7.64 -6.29
N VAL A 56 -5.95 7.38 -5.85
CA VAL A 56 -6.74 8.31 -5.03
C VAL A 56 -6.11 8.50 -3.65
N GLY A 57 -5.61 7.41 -3.03
CA GLY A 57 -4.91 7.49 -1.76
C GLY A 57 -3.69 8.41 -1.83
N PHE A 58 -2.81 8.18 -2.80
CA PHE A 58 -1.61 8.99 -2.99
C PHE A 58 -1.89 10.45 -3.36
N ASN A 59 -2.89 10.69 -4.20
CA ASN A 59 -3.12 12.03 -4.74
C ASN A 59 -3.97 12.92 -3.82
N HIS A 60 -4.87 12.32 -3.00
CA HIS A 60 -5.91 13.10 -2.32
C HIS A 60 -6.06 12.82 -0.82
N PHE A 61 -5.57 11.69 -0.31
CA PHE A 61 -5.84 11.31 1.07
C PHE A 61 -4.60 11.24 1.95
N TRP A 62 -3.51 10.65 1.47
CA TRP A 62 -2.37 10.37 2.33
C TRP A 62 -1.46 11.58 2.47
N ARG A 63 -1.11 11.85 3.69
CA ARG A 63 -0.16 12.92 4.03
C ARG A 63 1.26 12.39 3.96
N GLY A 64 2.13 13.15 3.29
CA GLY A 64 3.56 12.85 3.19
C GLY A 64 4.35 13.32 4.42
N ALA A 65 5.66 13.06 4.38
CA ALA A 65 6.57 13.37 5.49
C ALA A 65 6.67 14.87 5.83
N GLN A 66 6.37 15.74 4.87
CA GLN A 66 6.38 17.21 5.05
C GLN A 66 5.12 17.75 5.72
N ALA A 67 4.10 16.92 5.95
CA ALA A 67 2.92 17.36 6.66
C ALA A 67 3.27 17.77 8.10
N GLU A 68 2.70 18.86 8.56
CA GLU A 68 2.97 19.43 9.90
C GLU A 68 2.79 18.40 11.03
N GLN A 69 1.80 17.54 10.89
CA GLN A 69 1.50 16.49 11.85
C GLN A 69 2.22 15.16 11.57
N GLY A 70 3.10 15.12 10.57
CA GLY A 70 3.80 13.93 10.09
C GLY A 70 3.02 13.07 9.12
N ALA A 71 3.70 12.12 8.50
CA ALA A 71 3.14 11.25 7.48
C ALA A 71 2.11 10.26 8.03
N ASP A 72 1.09 9.95 7.23
CA ASP A 72 0.25 8.79 7.45
C ASP A 72 1.06 7.50 7.24
N LEU A 73 0.60 6.41 7.82
CA LEU A 73 1.22 5.09 7.69
C LEU A 73 0.32 4.21 6.81
N VAL A 74 0.91 3.56 5.82
CA VAL A 74 0.14 2.75 4.86
C VAL A 74 0.67 1.33 4.82
N PHE A 75 -0.20 0.39 5.19
CA PHE A 75 0.00 -1.04 5.00
C PHE A 75 -0.55 -1.41 3.62
N PHE A 76 0.32 -1.42 2.62
CA PHE A 76 -0.06 -1.80 1.25
C PHE A 76 -0.35 -3.29 1.18
N GLN A 77 -1.39 -3.69 0.45
CA GLN A 77 -1.59 -5.11 0.15
C GLN A 77 -0.34 -5.66 -0.56
N GLY A 78 0.24 -6.71 -0.02
CA GLY A 78 1.54 -7.23 -0.48
C GLY A 78 1.58 -7.55 -1.98
N HIS A 79 0.51 -8.14 -2.48
CA HIS A 79 0.37 -8.51 -3.90
C HIS A 79 0.27 -7.31 -4.85
N SER A 80 0.03 -6.11 -4.35
CA SER A 80 -0.02 -4.87 -5.14
C SER A 80 1.34 -4.16 -5.27
N ALA A 81 2.42 -4.73 -4.75
CA ALA A 81 3.77 -4.17 -4.81
C ALA A 81 4.20 -3.68 -6.20
N PRO A 82 3.87 -4.36 -7.33
CA PRO A 82 4.23 -3.87 -8.67
C PRO A 82 3.78 -2.44 -8.95
N GLY A 83 2.57 -2.08 -8.53
CA GLY A 83 2.06 -0.71 -8.72
C GLY A 83 2.77 0.32 -7.87
N ILE A 84 3.14 -0.04 -6.65
CA ILE A 84 3.88 0.85 -5.75
C ILE A 84 5.29 1.11 -6.29
N TYR A 85 5.97 0.09 -6.79
CA TYR A 85 7.26 0.25 -7.47
C TYR A 85 7.17 1.12 -8.72
N ALA A 86 6.13 0.88 -9.55
CA ALA A 86 5.90 1.66 -10.75
C ALA A 86 5.66 3.15 -10.44
N ARG A 87 4.92 3.46 -9.39
CA ARG A 87 4.74 4.83 -8.93
C ARG A 87 6.05 5.42 -8.41
N ALA A 88 6.76 4.73 -7.56
CA ALA A 88 8.04 5.19 -7.01
C ALA A 88 9.08 5.45 -8.10
N PHE A 89 9.04 4.70 -9.20
CA PHE A 89 9.87 4.95 -10.38
C PHE A 89 9.52 6.30 -11.03
N LEU A 90 8.24 6.61 -11.22
CA LEU A 90 7.82 7.91 -11.76
C LEU A 90 8.16 9.08 -10.81
N GLU A 91 8.21 8.84 -9.52
CA GLU A 91 8.64 9.81 -8.51
C GLU A 91 10.18 9.97 -8.43
N GLY A 92 10.94 9.22 -9.24
CA GLY A 92 12.41 9.25 -9.25
C GLY A 92 13.06 8.56 -8.05
N ARG A 93 12.31 7.80 -7.26
CA ARG A 93 12.81 7.05 -6.09
C ARG A 93 13.42 5.69 -6.46
N LEU A 94 13.08 5.16 -7.60
CA LEU A 94 13.61 3.92 -8.15
C LEU A 94 14.14 4.17 -9.56
N THR A 95 15.12 3.37 -9.96
CA THR A 95 15.73 3.39 -11.29
C THR A 95 15.16 2.28 -12.17
N GLU A 96 15.27 2.43 -13.50
CA GLU A 96 14.89 1.38 -14.45
C GLU A 96 15.59 0.06 -14.14
N ARG A 97 16.90 0.09 -13.84
CA ARG A 97 17.68 -1.10 -13.47
C ARG A 97 17.10 -1.83 -12.25
N GLN A 98 16.55 -1.11 -11.28
CA GLN A 98 15.89 -1.73 -10.13
C GLN A 98 14.58 -2.42 -10.54
N LEU A 99 13.79 -1.79 -11.42
CA LEU A 99 12.58 -2.41 -11.96
C LEU A 99 12.87 -3.68 -12.78
N GLU A 100 13.96 -3.69 -13.56
CA GLU A 100 14.41 -4.87 -14.30
C GLU A 100 14.76 -6.04 -13.38
N GLY A 101 15.19 -5.74 -12.15
CA GLY A 101 15.46 -6.73 -11.10
C GLY A 101 14.25 -7.14 -10.26
N PHE A 102 13.02 -6.86 -10.71
CA PHE A 102 11.82 -7.22 -9.96
C PHE A 102 11.76 -8.72 -9.65
N ARG A 103 11.48 -9.06 -8.39
CA ARG A 103 11.44 -10.43 -7.85
C ARG A 103 12.74 -11.22 -8.00
N GLN A 104 13.86 -10.53 -8.01
CA GLN A 104 15.19 -11.14 -8.09
C GLN A 104 16.05 -10.79 -6.86
N GLU A 105 15.41 -10.60 -5.73
CA GLU A 105 16.04 -10.26 -4.44
C GLU A 105 17.09 -11.28 -4.00
N VAL A 106 16.93 -12.55 -4.35
CA VAL A 106 17.92 -13.62 -4.07
C VAL A 106 19.28 -13.33 -4.71
N LYS A 107 19.30 -12.58 -5.80
CA LYS A 107 20.53 -12.14 -6.47
C LYS A 107 21.17 -10.91 -5.80
N GLY A 108 20.57 -10.40 -4.72
CA GLY A 108 21.09 -9.32 -3.89
C GLY A 108 21.00 -7.90 -4.47
N LYS A 109 20.27 -7.68 -5.58
CA LYS A 109 20.18 -6.37 -6.25
C LYS A 109 18.80 -6.05 -6.86
N GLY A 110 17.80 -6.90 -6.64
CA GLY A 110 16.46 -6.73 -7.20
C GLY A 110 15.49 -6.09 -6.23
N LEU A 111 14.34 -5.66 -6.75
CA LEU A 111 13.22 -5.29 -5.91
C LEU A 111 12.62 -6.55 -5.28
N SER A 112 12.27 -6.45 -4.00
CA SER A 112 11.66 -7.56 -3.30
C SER A 112 10.31 -7.93 -3.93
N SER A 113 9.99 -9.22 -3.91
CA SER A 113 8.73 -9.74 -4.44
C SER A 113 7.51 -9.09 -3.79
N TYR A 114 7.65 -8.75 -2.50
CA TYR A 114 6.61 -8.18 -1.66
C TYR A 114 7.20 -7.12 -0.73
N PRO A 115 6.37 -6.32 -0.05
CA PRO A 115 6.85 -5.40 0.99
C PRO A 115 7.70 -6.14 2.02
N HIS A 116 8.99 -5.81 2.06
CA HIS A 116 9.95 -6.50 2.92
C HIS A 116 10.97 -5.51 3.50
N PRO A 117 10.74 -4.99 4.72
CA PRO A 117 11.61 -3.97 5.33
C PRO A 117 13.07 -4.39 5.51
N TRP A 118 13.37 -5.67 5.68
CA TRP A 118 14.75 -6.15 5.80
C TRP A 118 15.53 -6.16 4.48
N LEU A 119 14.82 -6.41 3.36
CA LEU A 119 15.44 -6.40 2.03
C LEU A 119 15.50 -4.98 1.43
N MET A 120 14.55 -4.13 1.80
CA MET A 120 14.45 -2.75 1.31
C MET A 120 14.11 -1.81 2.48
N PRO A 121 15.04 -1.60 3.44
CA PRO A 121 14.77 -0.85 4.68
C PRO A 121 14.45 0.63 4.43
N ASP A 122 15.01 1.23 3.39
CA ASP A 122 14.76 2.63 3.03
C ASP A 122 13.49 2.82 2.18
N PHE A 123 12.79 1.73 1.87
CA PHE A 123 11.62 1.77 1.00
C PHE A 123 10.35 1.28 1.69
N TRP A 124 10.39 0.09 2.31
CA TRP A 124 9.25 -0.54 2.97
C TRP A 124 9.29 -0.35 4.48
N GLN A 125 8.18 0.13 5.04
CA GLN A 125 8.03 0.26 6.49
C GLN A 125 7.44 -1.00 7.14
N PHE A 126 6.55 -1.69 6.43
CA PHE A 126 5.78 -2.81 6.98
C PHE A 126 5.82 -4.04 6.06
N PRO A 127 5.97 -5.24 6.62
CA PRO A 127 5.79 -6.49 5.88
C PRO A 127 4.29 -6.81 5.80
N THR A 128 3.75 -7.01 4.59
CA THR A 128 2.30 -7.13 4.40
C THR A 128 1.86 -8.31 3.54
N VAL A 129 2.77 -9.20 3.16
CA VAL A 129 2.42 -10.30 2.26
C VAL A 129 1.70 -11.47 2.94
N SER A 130 1.99 -11.72 4.21
CA SER A 130 1.28 -12.78 4.96
C SER A 130 -0.15 -12.34 5.21
N MET A 131 -1.09 -13.01 4.54
CA MET A 131 -2.52 -12.70 4.63
C MET A 131 -3.01 -12.77 6.08
N GLY A 132 -3.81 -11.78 6.48
CA GLY A 132 -4.27 -11.59 7.85
C GLY A 132 -3.29 -10.85 8.76
N LEU A 133 -1.98 -11.00 8.58
CA LEU A 133 -0.99 -10.33 9.45
C LEU A 133 -0.86 -8.84 9.18
N GLY A 134 -1.04 -8.37 7.94
CA GLY A 134 -1.07 -6.95 7.61
C GLY A 134 -2.16 -6.19 8.37
N PRO A 135 -3.43 -6.61 8.30
CA PRO A 135 -4.53 -6.02 9.05
C PRO A 135 -4.30 -5.95 10.56
N ILE A 136 -3.87 -7.05 11.19
CA ILE A 136 -3.67 -7.06 12.64
C ILE A 136 -2.48 -6.19 13.08
N GLN A 137 -1.41 -6.15 12.29
CA GLN A 137 -0.30 -5.24 12.54
C GLN A 137 -0.72 -3.77 12.44
N ALA A 138 -1.57 -3.43 11.46
CA ALA A 138 -2.12 -2.08 11.33
C ALA A 138 -2.94 -1.68 12.57
N VAL A 139 -3.74 -2.60 13.12
CA VAL A 139 -4.46 -2.37 14.39
C VAL A 139 -3.48 -2.09 15.53
N TYR A 140 -2.45 -2.93 15.69
CA TYR A 140 -1.45 -2.71 16.73
C TYR A 140 -0.67 -1.42 16.55
N GLN A 141 -0.37 -1.04 15.32
CA GLN A 141 0.28 0.23 15.01
C GLN A 141 -0.61 1.43 15.40
N ALA A 142 -1.87 1.41 15.01
CA ALA A 142 -2.84 2.46 15.38
C ALA A 142 -3.03 2.56 16.90
N ARG A 143 -3.15 1.41 17.57
CA ARG A 143 -3.26 1.31 19.01
C ARG A 143 -2.01 1.86 19.72
N PHE A 144 -0.82 1.52 19.23
CA PHE A 144 0.43 2.00 19.81
C PHE A 144 0.59 3.51 19.63
N MET A 145 0.21 4.07 18.49
CA MET A 145 0.19 5.52 18.31
C MET A 145 -0.73 6.21 19.33
N ARG A 146 -1.93 5.66 19.58
CA ARG A 146 -2.84 6.16 20.62
C ARG A 146 -2.24 6.06 22.02
N TYR A 147 -1.59 4.94 22.31
CA TYR A 147 -0.88 4.77 23.58
C TYR A 147 0.17 5.86 23.79
N LEU A 148 1.02 6.11 22.78
CA LEU A 148 2.07 7.13 22.87
C LEU A 148 1.49 8.55 23.04
N GLN A 149 0.40 8.87 22.33
CA GLN A 149 -0.31 10.15 22.49
C GLN A 149 -0.93 10.30 23.88
N ASN A 150 -1.63 9.27 24.36
CA ASN A 150 -2.27 9.29 25.68
C ASN A 150 -1.28 9.33 26.84
N ARG A 151 -0.05 8.88 26.60
CA ARG A 151 1.07 8.99 27.55
C ARG A 151 1.90 10.26 27.36
N GLU A 152 1.51 11.11 26.42
CA GLU A 152 2.20 12.37 26.09
C GLU A 152 3.67 12.18 25.65
N PHE A 153 4.02 10.97 25.16
CA PHE A 153 5.34 10.69 24.58
C PHE A 153 5.50 11.31 23.18
N ILE A 154 4.40 11.51 22.48
CA ILE A 154 4.33 12.23 21.21
C ILE A 154 3.14 13.18 21.24
N PRO A 155 3.19 14.30 20.47
CA PRO A 155 2.05 15.21 20.35
C PRO A 155 0.80 14.50 19.82
N HIS A 156 -0.37 15.00 20.23
CA HIS A 156 -1.62 14.59 19.60
C HIS A 156 -1.65 15.01 18.15
N SER A 157 -2.06 14.10 17.30
CA SER A 157 -2.20 14.32 15.85
C SER A 157 -3.36 13.51 15.30
N ASP A 158 -3.84 13.88 14.13
CA ASP A 158 -4.89 13.17 13.41
C ASP A 158 -4.32 12.21 12.34
N ARG A 159 -3.03 11.86 12.44
CA ARG A 159 -2.36 10.88 11.58
C ARG A 159 -3.14 9.58 11.54
N LYS A 160 -3.26 9.03 10.34
CA LYS A 160 -3.99 7.77 10.12
C LYS A 160 -3.03 6.62 9.81
N VAL A 161 -3.49 5.45 10.17
CA VAL A 161 -2.96 4.17 9.70
C VAL A 161 -3.96 3.62 8.69
N TRP A 162 -3.51 3.36 7.47
CA TRP A 162 -4.31 2.82 6.37
C TRP A 162 -3.92 1.38 6.13
N ALA A 163 -4.87 0.47 6.10
CA ALA A 163 -4.64 -0.93 5.81
C ALA A 163 -5.41 -1.35 4.55
N PHE A 164 -4.67 -1.74 3.51
CA PHE A 164 -5.23 -2.24 2.25
C PHE A 164 -5.25 -3.76 2.29
N VAL A 165 -6.43 -4.33 2.13
CA VAL A 165 -6.66 -5.77 2.20
C VAL A 165 -7.56 -6.24 1.05
N GLY A 166 -7.34 -7.46 0.58
CA GLY A 166 -8.27 -8.13 -0.32
C GLY A 166 -9.44 -8.75 0.42
N ASP A 167 -10.55 -8.98 -0.27
CA ASP A 167 -11.70 -9.66 0.31
C ASP A 167 -11.37 -11.12 0.73
N GLY A 168 -10.53 -11.82 -0.03
CA GLY A 168 -10.04 -13.15 0.38
C GLY A 168 -9.19 -13.11 1.65
N GLU A 169 -8.41 -12.04 1.85
CA GLU A 169 -7.63 -11.84 3.07
C GLU A 169 -8.51 -11.58 4.31
N MET A 170 -9.73 -11.11 4.10
CA MET A 170 -10.69 -10.92 5.19
C MET A 170 -11.26 -12.24 5.73
N ASP A 171 -11.09 -13.37 5.03
CA ASP A 171 -11.46 -14.70 5.53
C ASP A 171 -10.48 -15.21 6.61
N GLU A 172 -9.30 -14.60 6.73
CA GLU A 172 -8.32 -14.97 7.75
C GLU A 172 -8.80 -14.59 9.17
N PRO A 173 -8.65 -15.50 10.15
CA PRO A 173 -9.07 -15.22 11.54
C PRO A 173 -8.42 -13.96 12.11
N GLU A 174 -7.17 -13.68 11.77
CA GLU A 174 -6.44 -12.49 12.19
C GLU A 174 -7.09 -11.21 11.66
N SER A 175 -7.57 -11.22 10.42
CA SER A 175 -8.25 -10.06 9.80
C SER A 175 -9.57 -9.76 10.52
N THR A 176 -10.41 -10.77 10.72
CA THR A 176 -11.70 -10.61 11.42
C THR A 176 -11.51 -10.27 12.89
N GLY A 177 -10.53 -10.88 13.54
CA GLY A 177 -10.15 -10.54 14.91
C GLY A 177 -9.63 -9.10 15.03
N ALA A 178 -8.87 -8.63 14.05
CA ALA A 178 -8.37 -7.26 13.98
C ALA A 178 -9.51 -6.23 13.98
N LEU A 179 -10.55 -6.45 13.17
CA LEU A 179 -11.73 -5.57 13.15
C LEU A 179 -12.43 -5.51 14.51
N GLY A 180 -12.57 -6.67 15.16
CA GLY A 180 -13.16 -6.75 16.50
C GLY A 180 -12.38 -5.94 17.55
N ILE A 181 -11.05 -6.00 17.50
CA ILE A 181 -10.17 -5.20 18.38
C ILE A 181 -10.32 -3.72 18.08
N ALA A 182 -10.22 -3.33 16.81
CA ALA A 182 -10.31 -1.93 16.38
C ALA A 182 -11.63 -1.28 16.81
N GLY A 183 -12.75 -1.99 16.62
CA GLY A 183 -14.07 -1.51 17.01
C GLY A 183 -14.21 -1.37 18.52
N ARG A 184 -13.78 -2.38 19.29
CA ARG A 184 -13.83 -2.36 20.77
C ARG A 184 -13.01 -1.21 21.36
N GLU A 185 -11.84 -0.94 20.81
CA GLU A 185 -10.93 0.11 21.29
C GLU A 185 -11.18 1.47 20.63
N ARG A 186 -12.17 1.56 19.74
CA ARG A 186 -12.56 2.80 19.04
C ARG A 186 -11.35 3.50 18.37
N LEU A 187 -10.59 2.74 17.59
CA LEU A 187 -9.41 3.26 16.89
C LEU A 187 -9.82 4.10 15.68
N ASP A 188 -10.16 5.35 15.91
CA ASP A 188 -10.56 6.31 14.87
C ASP A 188 -9.40 6.83 14.00
N ASN A 189 -8.17 6.47 14.37
CA ASN A 189 -6.96 6.72 13.59
C ASN A 189 -6.60 5.56 12.63
N LEU A 190 -7.47 4.55 12.48
CA LEU A 190 -7.29 3.41 11.61
C LEU A 190 -8.36 3.39 10.50
N VAL A 191 -7.93 3.15 9.27
CA VAL A 191 -8.80 3.03 8.10
C VAL A 191 -8.50 1.72 7.38
N PHE A 192 -9.50 0.85 7.25
CA PHE A 192 -9.43 -0.32 6.37
C PHE A 192 -9.98 0.03 4.99
N VAL A 193 -9.22 -0.31 3.95
CA VAL A 193 -9.66 -0.24 2.56
C VAL A 193 -9.72 -1.66 2.02
N ILE A 194 -10.92 -2.18 1.88
CA ILE A 194 -11.16 -3.56 1.43
C ILE A 194 -11.42 -3.55 -0.06
N ASN A 195 -10.51 -4.15 -0.84
CA ASN A 195 -10.66 -4.34 -2.27
C ASN A 195 -11.50 -5.61 -2.51
N CYS A 196 -12.82 -5.44 -2.61
CA CYS A 196 -13.75 -6.53 -2.83
C CYS A 196 -13.87 -6.82 -4.33
N ASN A 197 -12.91 -7.57 -4.88
CA ASN A 197 -12.87 -7.94 -6.29
C ASN A 197 -13.34 -9.38 -6.56
N LEU A 198 -13.87 -10.07 -5.55
CA LEU A 198 -14.34 -11.46 -5.61
C LEU A 198 -13.26 -12.47 -6.02
N GLN A 199 -12.00 -12.11 -5.85
CA GLN A 199 -10.86 -12.96 -6.16
C GLN A 199 -10.30 -13.56 -4.87
N ARG A 200 -10.41 -14.86 -4.73
CA ARG A 200 -9.76 -15.64 -3.68
C ARG A 200 -8.53 -16.36 -4.27
N LEU A 201 -7.46 -16.35 -3.55
CA LEU A 201 -6.24 -17.09 -3.89
C LEU A 201 -6.30 -18.48 -3.29
#